data_a141ab07431c8ba6e5ca9344d6de1c97
#
_entry.id   a141ab07431c8ba6e5ca9344d6de1c97
#
_cell.length_a   1.000
_cell.length_b   1.000
_cell.length_c   1.000
_cell.angle_alpha   90.00
_cell.angle_beta   90.00
_cell.angle_gamma   90.00
#
_symmetry.space_group_name_H-M   'P 1'
#
loop_
_entity.id
_entity.type
_entity.pdbx_description
1 polymer ?
#
loop_
_entity_poly.entity_id
_entity_poly.type
_entity_poly.pdbx_seq_one_letter_code
_entity_poly.pdbx_strand_id
1 'polypeptide(L)'
;MAELKVIISGGFSGPYEQLVPQFERTAGIRVATSSGSSQGKGPQTIAAQLARGVPADVVILSREGLTELIDARRIAPGTDVDLARTPIGVAVRAGAPKPEVRSVDDFKQVVLKARMVAVPSSTSGIFLIEEIFPRLGIAGSVNVKATPRGSGAAAMVATGEADLGLLPVSEIMHAHGVELAGVIADEIQLHQIFSAAVVAGSKQIEAAKRLIAFLTSESAAQTIRRGGMEPLGTGSCLPAPCPHVGE
;
A
#
# COMPACT_ATOMS: atom_id res chain seq x y z
N MET A 1 -23.37 -11.98 -17.47
CA MET A 1 -23.08 -11.76 -16.03
C MET A 1 -22.38 -10.41 -15.90
N ALA A 2 -22.74 -9.61 -14.91
CA ALA A 2 -22.08 -8.33 -14.68
C ALA A 2 -20.62 -8.58 -14.26
N GLU A 3 -19.69 -7.83 -14.82
CA GLU A 3 -18.26 -7.88 -14.51
C GLU A 3 -17.89 -6.59 -13.78
N LEU A 4 -17.43 -6.71 -12.54
CA LEU A 4 -17.00 -5.59 -11.71
C LEU A 4 -15.56 -5.23 -12.06
N LYS A 5 -15.29 -3.98 -12.41
CA LYS A 5 -13.96 -3.49 -12.77
C LYS A 5 -13.27 -2.85 -11.57
N VAL A 6 -12.10 -3.37 -11.22
CA VAL A 6 -11.31 -2.89 -10.08
C VAL A 6 -9.95 -2.40 -10.53
N ILE A 7 -9.53 -1.22 -10.05
CA ILE A 7 -8.13 -0.77 -10.17
C ILE A 7 -7.51 -0.81 -8.78
N ILE A 8 -6.40 -1.54 -8.62
CA ILE A 8 -5.75 -1.75 -7.33
C ILE A 8 -4.28 -1.32 -7.34
N SER A 9 -3.84 -0.75 -6.22
CA SER A 9 -2.41 -0.50 -5.95
C SER A 9 -1.70 -1.71 -5.35
N GLY A 10 -0.36 -1.72 -5.39
CA GLY A 10 0.45 -2.88 -5.01
C GLY A 10 0.28 -3.33 -3.56
N GLY A 11 0.16 -2.41 -2.63
CA GLY A 11 0.22 -2.74 -1.21
C GLY A 11 -0.88 -3.65 -0.67
N PHE A 12 -2.06 -3.66 -1.29
CA PHE A 12 -3.15 -4.58 -0.92
C PHE A 12 -3.31 -5.74 -1.91
N SER A 13 -2.49 -5.82 -2.97
CA SER A 13 -2.66 -6.81 -4.05
C SER A 13 -2.51 -8.25 -3.56
N GLY A 14 -1.57 -8.54 -2.66
CA GLY A 14 -1.32 -9.88 -2.17
C GLY A 14 -2.54 -10.54 -1.50
N PRO A 15 -3.12 -9.95 -0.45
CA PRO A 15 -4.37 -10.43 0.13
C PRO A 15 -5.53 -10.43 -0.87
N TYR A 16 -5.64 -9.40 -1.70
CA TYR A 16 -6.71 -9.26 -2.67
C TYR A 16 -6.74 -10.40 -3.69
N GLU A 17 -5.61 -10.80 -4.26
CA GLU A 17 -5.51 -11.89 -5.23
C GLU A 17 -5.98 -13.23 -4.66
N GLN A 18 -5.82 -13.45 -3.36
CA GLN A 18 -6.32 -14.63 -2.67
C GLN A 18 -7.83 -14.55 -2.34
N LEU A 19 -8.34 -13.33 -2.10
CA LEU A 19 -9.71 -13.09 -1.68
C LEU A 19 -10.70 -13.00 -2.86
N VAL A 20 -10.28 -12.45 -4.01
CA VAL A 20 -11.17 -12.28 -5.17
C VAL A 20 -11.80 -13.60 -5.65
N PRO A 21 -11.06 -14.71 -5.81
CA PRO A 21 -11.68 -15.98 -6.21
C PRO A 21 -12.71 -16.49 -5.21
N GLN A 22 -12.57 -16.17 -3.93
CA GLN A 22 -13.57 -16.52 -2.90
C GLN A 22 -14.84 -15.67 -3.08
N PHE A 23 -14.67 -14.36 -3.27
CA PHE A 23 -15.77 -13.44 -3.54
C PHE A 23 -16.54 -13.85 -4.80
N GLU A 24 -15.85 -14.14 -5.90
CA GLU A 24 -16.48 -14.54 -7.16
C GLU A 24 -17.36 -15.79 -6.99
N ARG A 25 -16.85 -16.79 -6.26
CA ARG A 25 -17.60 -18.04 -5.99
C ARG A 25 -18.82 -17.79 -5.11
N THR A 26 -18.70 -16.95 -4.08
CA THR A 26 -19.78 -16.74 -3.11
C THR A 26 -20.81 -15.71 -3.57
N ALA A 27 -20.35 -14.68 -4.28
CA ALA A 27 -21.21 -13.60 -4.75
C ALA A 27 -21.81 -13.84 -6.15
N GLY A 28 -21.21 -14.74 -6.95
CA GLY A 28 -21.60 -14.95 -8.36
C GLY A 28 -21.27 -13.74 -9.26
N ILE A 29 -20.35 -12.88 -8.84
CA ILE A 29 -19.95 -11.65 -9.54
C ILE A 29 -18.51 -11.84 -10.04
N ARG A 30 -18.26 -11.67 -11.35
CA ARG A 30 -16.92 -11.69 -11.92
C ARG A 30 -16.21 -10.38 -11.63
N VAL A 31 -14.87 -10.44 -11.44
CA VAL A 31 -14.04 -9.27 -11.17
C VAL A 31 -12.92 -9.18 -12.20
N ALA A 32 -12.91 -8.08 -12.95
CA ALA A 32 -11.80 -7.72 -13.83
C ALA A 32 -10.88 -6.74 -13.11
N THR A 33 -9.64 -7.15 -12.88
CA THR A 33 -8.67 -6.36 -12.11
C THR A 33 -7.60 -5.76 -13.02
N SER A 34 -7.34 -4.48 -12.83
CA SER A 34 -6.18 -3.78 -13.37
C SER A 34 -5.38 -3.13 -12.24
N SER A 35 -4.16 -2.70 -12.54
CA SER A 35 -3.27 -2.18 -11.51
C SER A 35 -2.86 -0.73 -11.78
N GLY A 36 -2.60 0.02 -10.69
CA GLY A 36 -2.07 1.38 -10.72
C GLY A 36 -1.27 1.70 -9.47
N SER A 37 -0.57 2.83 -9.45
CA SER A 37 0.04 3.35 -8.22
C SER A 37 -0.95 4.26 -7.47
N SER A 38 -0.87 4.25 -6.14
CA SER A 38 -1.76 5.06 -5.30
C SER A 38 -1.57 6.55 -5.52
N GLN A 39 -0.33 7.01 -5.57
CA GLN A 39 0.08 8.41 -5.73
C GLN A 39 1.27 8.52 -6.67
N GLY A 40 1.80 9.73 -6.82
CA GLY A 40 2.97 10.04 -7.62
C GLY A 40 2.60 10.66 -8.98
N LYS A 41 3.61 10.79 -9.84
CA LYS A 41 3.47 11.40 -11.17
C LYS A 41 3.56 10.33 -12.25
N GLY A 42 2.70 10.43 -13.24
CA GLY A 42 2.80 9.56 -14.42
C GLY A 42 1.49 8.88 -14.80
N PRO A 43 1.46 8.23 -15.97
CA PRO A 43 0.23 7.70 -16.55
C PRO A 43 -0.29 6.43 -15.83
N GLN A 44 0.51 5.81 -14.99
CA GLN A 44 0.15 4.57 -14.28
C GLN A 44 -0.52 4.82 -12.93
N THR A 45 -0.62 6.08 -12.47
CA THR A 45 -1.37 6.38 -11.24
C THR A 45 -2.86 6.10 -11.45
N ILE A 46 -3.56 5.67 -10.41
CA ILE A 46 -5.01 5.42 -10.46
C ILE A 46 -5.74 6.72 -10.85
N ALA A 47 -5.32 7.85 -10.30
CA ALA A 47 -5.87 9.16 -10.65
C ALA A 47 -5.75 9.47 -12.16
N ALA A 48 -4.57 9.24 -12.75
CA ALA A 48 -4.35 9.48 -14.17
C ALA A 48 -5.14 8.49 -15.05
N GLN A 49 -5.30 7.25 -14.63
CA GLN A 49 -6.13 6.26 -15.34
C GLN A 49 -7.60 6.69 -15.36
N LEU A 50 -8.17 7.07 -14.20
CA LEU A 50 -9.54 7.57 -14.10
C LEU A 50 -9.74 8.87 -14.91
N ALA A 51 -8.73 9.77 -14.90
CA ALA A 51 -8.79 11.00 -15.68
C ALA A 51 -8.85 10.75 -17.19
N ARG A 52 -8.21 9.68 -17.70
CA ARG A 52 -8.28 9.25 -19.10
C ARG A 52 -9.51 8.43 -19.43
N GLY A 53 -10.42 8.22 -18.48
CA GLY A 53 -11.65 7.46 -18.69
C GLY A 53 -11.45 5.94 -18.69
N VAL A 54 -10.38 5.42 -18.09
CA VAL A 54 -10.24 3.97 -17.87
C VAL A 54 -11.41 3.50 -17.03
N PRO A 55 -12.22 2.54 -17.50
CA PRO A 55 -13.40 2.10 -16.78
C PRO A 55 -13.04 1.41 -15.49
N ALA A 56 -13.63 1.87 -14.37
CA ALA A 56 -13.50 1.25 -13.06
C ALA A 56 -14.80 1.44 -12.26
N ASP A 57 -15.14 0.44 -11.47
CA ASP A 57 -16.27 0.46 -10.53
C ASP A 57 -15.76 0.64 -9.09
N VAL A 58 -14.61 0.05 -8.77
CA VAL A 58 -13.95 0.12 -7.46
C VAL A 58 -12.49 0.50 -7.65
N VAL A 59 -11.99 1.32 -6.76
CA VAL A 59 -10.55 1.56 -6.58
C VAL A 59 -10.11 1.08 -5.21
N ILE A 60 -8.87 0.53 -5.14
CA ILE A 60 -8.23 0.11 -3.89
C ILE A 60 -6.81 0.68 -3.90
N LEU A 61 -6.54 1.63 -2.99
CA LEU A 61 -5.27 2.36 -2.96
C LEU A 61 -4.98 2.88 -1.55
N SER A 62 -3.84 3.58 -1.37
CA SER A 62 -3.55 4.23 -0.08
C SER A 62 -4.62 5.28 0.26
N ARG A 63 -4.84 5.51 1.56
CA ARG A 63 -5.80 6.50 2.05
C ARG A 63 -5.49 7.90 1.52
N GLU A 64 -4.22 8.25 1.42
CA GLU A 64 -3.76 9.54 0.88
C GLU A 64 -4.19 9.70 -0.58
N GLY A 65 -3.89 8.70 -1.41
CA GLY A 65 -4.30 8.72 -2.82
C GLY A 65 -5.83 8.67 -3.00
N LEU A 66 -6.54 7.99 -2.10
CA LEU A 66 -8.02 7.99 -2.11
C LEU A 66 -8.58 9.36 -1.74
N THR A 67 -7.98 10.06 -0.78
CA THR A 67 -8.37 11.43 -0.40
C THR A 67 -8.24 12.37 -1.60
N GLU A 68 -7.14 12.30 -2.36
CA GLU A 68 -7.00 13.08 -3.60
C GLU A 68 -8.12 12.80 -4.63
N LEU A 69 -8.54 11.54 -4.74
CA LEU A 69 -9.66 11.17 -5.63
C LEU A 69 -11.01 11.66 -5.12
N ILE A 70 -11.23 11.68 -3.81
CA ILE A 70 -12.44 12.23 -3.18
C ILE A 70 -12.51 13.74 -3.44
N ASP A 71 -11.43 14.48 -3.19
CA ASP A 71 -11.32 15.90 -3.44
C ASP A 71 -11.55 16.25 -4.92
N ALA A 72 -11.04 15.42 -5.81
CA ALA A 72 -11.26 15.50 -7.26
C ALA A 72 -12.67 15.03 -7.70
N ARG A 73 -13.57 14.66 -6.77
CA ARG A 73 -14.92 14.15 -7.02
C ARG A 73 -14.97 12.93 -7.96
N ARG A 74 -13.95 12.07 -7.87
CA ARG A 74 -13.87 10.82 -8.65
C ARG A 74 -14.49 9.64 -7.92
N ILE A 75 -14.88 9.80 -6.66
CA ILE A 75 -15.43 8.77 -5.78
C ILE A 75 -16.89 9.08 -5.46
N ALA A 76 -17.72 8.04 -5.40
CA ALA A 76 -19.10 8.16 -4.95
C ALA A 76 -19.12 8.50 -3.44
N PRO A 77 -19.83 9.57 -3.02
CA PRO A 77 -19.80 10.02 -1.63
C PRO A 77 -20.19 8.93 -0.62
N GLY A 78 -19.43 8.83 0.48
CA GLY A 78 -19.71 7.92 1.59
C GLY A 78 -19.52 6.44 1.27
N THR A 79 -18.73 6.13 0.24
CA THR A 79 -18.44 4.73 -0.13
C THR A 79 -17.02 4.29 0.20
N ASP A 80 -16.20 5.20 0.69
CA ASP A 80 -14.82 4.94 1.07
C ASP A 80 -14.73 4.19 2.40
N VAL A 81 -13.93 3.14 2.42
CA VAL A 81 -13.75 2.27 3.59
C VAL A 81 -12.29 1.88 3.72
N ASP A 82 -11.74 1.99 4.94
CA ASP A 82 -10.41 1.49 5.26
C ASP A 82 -10.43 -0.03 5.39
N LEU A 83 -9.55 -0.70 4.63
CA LEU A 83 -9.48 -2.16 4.59
C LEU A 83 -8.46 -2.71 5.59
N ALA A 84 -7.25 -2.17 5.53
CA ALA A 84 -6.13 -2.65 6.32
C ALA A 84 -5.01 -1.61 6.38
N ARG A 85 -4.10 -1.77 7.35
CA ARG A 85 -2.87 -0.99 7.44
C ARG A 85 -1.64 -1.90 7.48
N THR A 86 -0.51 -1.38 7.04
CA THR A 86 0.78 -2.09 7.04
C THR A 86 1.91 -1.10 7.33
N PRO A 87 2.93 -1.47 8.13
CA PRO A 87 4.09 -0.62 8.36
C PRO A 87 5.04 -0.64 7.15
N ILE A 88 5.97 0.31 7.10
CA ILE A 88 7.15 0.24 6.21
C ILE A 88 8.18 -0.70 6.81
N GLY A 89 8.71 -1.58 5.99
CA GLY A 89 9.79 -2.48 6.32
C GLY A 89 10.98 -2.33 5.39
N VAL A 90 12.07 -2.96 5.78
CA VAL A 90 13.31 -3.06 4.99
C VAL A 90 13.36 -4.43 4.33
N ALA A 91 13.38 -4.44 3.00
CA ALA A 91 13.59 -5.63 2.20
C ALA A 91 15.08 -5.81 1.88
N VAL A 92 15.55 -7.04 1.97
CA VAL A 92 16.85 -7.49 1.49
C VAL A 92 16.65 -8.62 0.49
N ARG A 93 17.65 -8.91 -0.33
CA ARG A 93 17.61 -10.08 -1.21
C ARG A 93 17.49 -11.36 -0.38
N ALA A 94 16.71 -12.31 -0.85
CA ALA A 94 16.54 -13.60 -0.18
C ALA A 94 17.89 -14.28 0.12
N GLY A 95 18.05 -14.72 1.37
CA GLY A 95 19.31 -15.32 1.87
C GLY A 95 20.42 -14.32 2.19
N ALA A 96 20.23 -13.02 1.98
CA ALA A 96 21.21 -12.00 2.40
C ALA A 96 21.16 -11.76 3.91
N PRO A 97 22.25 -11.28 4.53
CA PRO A 97 22.24 -10.86 5.93
C PRO A 97 21.18 -9.79 6.18
N LYS A 98 20.45 -9.93 7.29
CA LYS A 98 19.41 -9.00 7.70
C LYS A 98 19.99 -7.96 8.66
N PRO A 99 20.10 -6.68 8.24
CA PRO A 99 20.60 -5.64 9.13
C PRO A 99 19.58 -5.33 10.24
N GLU A 100 20.06 -4.90 11.41
CA GLU A 100 19.21 -4.32 12.45
C GLU A 100 18.70 -2.95 12.00
N VAL A 101 17.39 -2.71 12.17
CA VAL A 101 16.71 -1.48 11.72
C VAL A 101 15.65 -1.00 12.70
N ARG A 102 15.70 -1.52 13.94
CA ARG A 102 14.68 -1.28 14.97
C ARG A 102 14.79 0.07 15.65
N SER A 103 15.98 0.69 15.64
CA SER A 103 16.16 2.05 16.11
C SER A 103 16.34 3.01 14.93
N VAL A 104 16.08 4.30 15.19
CA VAL A 104 16.32 5.37 14.21
C VAL A 104 17.79 5.41 13.78
N ASP A 105 18.71 5.22 14.72
CA ASP A 105 20.15 5.24 14.44
C ASP A 105 20.59 4.03 13.61
N ASP A 106 20.10 2.83 13.92
CA ASP A 106 20.36 1.63 13.12
C ASP A 106 19.85 1.81 11.69
N PHE A 107 18.60 2.24 11.54
CA PHE A 107 18.03 2.53 10.23
C PHE A 107 18.88 3.52 9.44
N LYS A 108 19.25 4.65 10.07
CA LYS A 108 20.10 5.67 9.46
C LYS A 108 21.44 5.12 8.99
N GLN A 109 22.12 4.32 9.83
CA GLN A 109 23.39 3.68 9.48
C GLN A 109 23.25 2.72 8.31
N VAL A 110 22.18 1.92 8.29
CA VAL A 110 21.91 0.93 7.26
C VAL A 110 21.66 1.57 5.91
N VAL A 111 20.81 2.61 5.83
CA VAL A 111 20.51 3.28 4.56
C VAL A 111 21.69 4.10 4.02
N LEU A 112 22.53 4.67 4.90
CA LEU A 112 23.74 5.39 4.50
C LEU A 112 24.86 4.48 3.98
N LYS A 113 24.92 3.23 4.43
CA LYS A 113 25.91 2.24 3.96
C LYS A 113 25.49 1.56 2.66
N ALA A 114 24.22 1.60 2.31
CA ALA A 114 23.71 0.95 1.12
C ALA A 114 24.22 1.65 -0.15
N ARG A 115 24.68 0.88 -1.14
CA ARG A 115 25.06 1.40 -2.46
C ARG A 115 23.86 2.00 -3.19
N MET A 116 22.68 1.37 -3.00
CA MET A 116 21.42 1.78 -3.59
C MET A 116 20.26 1.34 -2.71
N VAL A 117 19.33 2.25 -2.48
CA VAL A 117 18.05 2.01 -1.78
C VAL A 117 16.91 2.16 -2.79
N ALA A 118 16.15 1.12 -3.01
CA ALA A 118 14.98 1.15 -3.88
C ALA A 118 13.72 1.49 -3.09
N VAL A 119 12.89 2.40 -3.62
CA VAL A 119 11.61 2.80 -3.02
C VAL A 119 10.54 2.92 -4.10
N PRO A 120 9.23 2.79 -3.79
CA PRO A 120 8.18 3.16 -4.74
C PRO A 120 8.11 4.69 -4.87
N SER A 121 7.81 5.21 -6.04
CA SER A 121 7.46 6.63 -6.26
C SER A 121 5.99 6.93 -5.93
N SER A 122 5.51 6.36 -4.85
CA SER A 122 4.15 6.43 -4.35
C SER A 122 4.20 6.69 -2.84
N THR A 123 3.08 6.64 -2.14
CA THR A 123 2.87 7.08 -0.76
C THR A 123 4.06 6.82 0.19
N SER A 124 4.48 5.56 0.34
CA SER A 124 5.58 5.23 1.27
C SER A 124 6.93 5.80 0.83
N GLY A 125 7.23 5.81 -0.46
CA GLY A 125 8.49 6.39 -0.95
C GLY A 125 8.49 7.91 -0.91
N ILE A 126 7.36 8.56 -1.17
CA ILE A 126 7.18 10.01 -1.01
C ILE A 126 7.44 10.37 0.44
N PHE A 127 6.80 9.70 1.40
CA PHE A 127 6.99 9.90 2.83
C PHE A 127 8.48 9.75 3.24
N LEU A 128 9.16 8.71 2.77
CA LEU A 128 10.57 8.50 3.10
C LEU A 128 11.47 9.60 2.54
N ILE A 129 11.28 9.96 1.27
CA ILE A 129 12.15 10.92 0.56
C ILE A 129 11.88 12.36 1.01
N GLU A 130 10.61 12.74 1.17
CA GLU A 130 10.23 14.13 1.42
C GLU A 130 10.14 14.49 2.90
N GLU A 131 9.93 13.50 3.78
CA GLU A 131 9.78 13.74 5.21
C GLU A 131 10.91 13.09 6.04
N ILE A 132 11.12 11.77 5.92
CA ILE A 132 12.00 11.06 6.84
C ILE A 132 13.47 11.35 6.57
N PHE A 133 13.94 11.28 5.32
CA PHE A 133 15.35 11.52 5.04
C PHE A 133 15.78 12.95 5.36
N PRO A 134 14.99 14.00 5.08
CA PRO A 134 15.27 15.35 5.56
C PRO A 134 15.31 15.46 7.08
N ARG A 135 14.30 14.90 7.79
CA ARG A 135 14.22 14.91 9.25
C ARG A 135 15.42 14.23 9.92
N LEU A 136 15.96 13.20 9.31
CA LEU A 136 17.14 12.48 9.79
C LEU A 136 18.47 13.15 9.35
N GLY A 137 18.44 14.22 8.56
CA GLY A 137 19.63 14.90 8.03
C GLY A 137 20.43 14.05 7.04
N ILE A 138 19.78 13.14 6.32
CA ILE A 138 20.42 12.24 5.34
C ILE A 138 19.91 12.43 3.90
N ALA A 139 19.03 13.39 3.69
CA ALA A 139 18.60 13.76 2.33
C ALA A 139 19.83 14.13 1.47
N GLY A 140 19.94 13.54 0.30
CA GLY A 140 21.12 13.71 -0.58
C GLY A 140 22.34 12.85 -0.23
N SER A 141 22.36 12.20 0.94
CA SER A 141 23.43 11.26 1.30
C SER A 141 23.06 9.80 1.03
N VAL A 142 21.77 9.51 0.89
CA VAL A 142 21.25 8.18 0.52
C VAL A 142 21.09 8.11 -0.99
N ASN A 143 21.69 7.10 -1.62
CA ASN A 143 21.50 6.85 -3.04
C ASN A 143 20.18 6.13 -3.28
N VAL A 144 19.15 6.89 -3.66
CA VAL A 144 17.78 6.41 -3.80
C VAL A 144 17.40 6.22 -5.27
N LYS A 145 16.79 5.07 -5.57
CA LYS A 145 16.11 4.79 -6.83
C LYS A 145 14.62 4.61 -6.61
N ALA A 146 13.83 5.56 -7.09
CA ALA A 146 12.40 5.46 -7.08
C ALA A 146 11.89 4.67 -8.31
N THR A 147 10.96 3.75 -8.09
CA THR A 147 10.29 2.97 -9.13
C THR A 147 8.80 3.28 -9.14
N PRO A 148 8.08 3.16 -10.26
CA PRO A 148 6.66 3.48 -10.32
C PRO A 148 5.78 2.71 -9.33
N ARG A 149 6.21 1.50 -8.92
CA ARG A 149 5.50 0.61 -8.00
C ARG A 149 6.48 -0.13 -7.09
N GLY A 150 6.01 -0.57 -5.92
CA GLY A 150 6.82 -1.33 -4.98
C GLY A 150 7.34 -2.66 -5.55
N SER A 151 6.60 -3.30 -6.45
CA SER A 151 7.08 -4.49 -7.17
C SER A 151 8.36 -4.23 -7.98
N GLY A 152 8.53 -3.04 -8.55
CA GLY A 152 9.77 -2.65 -9.22
C GLY A 152 10.92 -2.47 -8.23
N ALA A 153 10.67 -1.86 -7.08
CA ALA A 153 11.67 -1.73 -6.03
C ALA A 153 12.08 -3.09 -5.45
N ALA A 154 11.13 -3.99 -5.21
CA ALA A 154 11.41 -5.36 -4.79
C ALA A 154 12.23 -6.12 -5.85
N ALA A 155 11.92 -5.97 -7.14
CA ALA A 155 12.67 -6.60 -8.22
C ALA A 155 14.14 -6.13 -8.26
N MET A 156 14.41 -4.84 -8.06
CA MET A 156 15.78 -4.31 -7.98
C MET A 156 16.58 -4.93 -6.82
N VAL A 157 15.92 -5.18 -5.68
CA VAL A 157 16.57 -5.87 -4.55
C VAL A 157 16.81 -7.35 -4.88
N ALA A 158 15.83 -8.02 -5.47
CA ALA A 158 15.94 -9.43 -5.84
C ALA A 158 17.07 -9.68 -6.85
N THR A 159 17.27 -8.76 -7.82
CA THR A 159 18.36 -8.85 -8.82
C THR A 159 19.72 -8.36 -8.30
N GLY A 160 19.75 -7.68 -7.13
CA GLY A 160 20.98 -7.09 -6.57
C GLY A 160 21.35 -5.73 -7.18
N GLU A 161 20.45 -5.12 -7.95
CA GLU A 161 20.59 -3.74 -8.41
C GLU A 161 20.49 -2.75 -7.24
N ALA A 162 19.67 -3.04 -6.24
CA ALA A 162 19.61 -2.34 -4.98
C ALA A 162 19.97 -3.26 -3.82
N ASP A 163 20.65 -2.73 -2.82
CA ASP A 163 21.01 -3.46 -1.60
C ASP A 163 19.80 -3.58 -0.67
N LEU A 164 18.95 -2.56 -0.64
CA LEU A 164 17.79 -2.45 0.22
C LEU A 164 16.56 -1.98 -0.56
N GLY A 165 15.40 -2.47 -0.13
CA GLY A 165 14.10 -1.92 -0.51
C GLY A 165 13.37 -1.38 0.71
N LEU A 166 12.86 -0.15 0.66
CA LEU A 166 12.00 0.39 1.71
C LEU A 166 10.58 0.40 1.19
N LEU A 167 9.78 -0.54 1.67
CA LEU A 167 8.47 -0.92 1.10
C LEU A 167 7.45 -1.16 2.22
N PRO A 168 6.16 -1.03 1.95
CA PRO A 168 5.14 -1.63 2.81
C PRO A 168 5.44 -3.12 3.05
N VAL A 169 5.34 -3.58 4.28
CA VAL A 169 5.59 -5.00 4.63
C VAL A 169 4.75 -5.94 3.77
N SER A 170 3.51 -5.57 3.47
CA SER A 170 2.63 -6.35 2.60
C SER A 170 3.18 -6.57 1.18
N GLU A 171 3.91 -5.61 0.63
CA GLU A 171 4.56 -5.76 -0.68
C GLU A 171 5.81 -6.64 -0.58
N ILE A 172 6.56 -6.57 0.53
CA ILE A 172 7.72 -7.44 0.77
C ILE A 172 7.29 -8.90 0.90
N MET A 173 6.25 -9.16 1.71
CA MET A 173 5.73 -10.51 1.95
C MET A 173 5.19 -11.19 0.70
N HIS A 174 4.80 -10.42 -0.31
CA HIS A 174 4.24 -10.90 -1.56
C HIS A 174 5.27 -10.98 -2.70
N ALA A 175 6.45 -10.38 -2.53
CA ALA A 175 7.47 -10.32 -3.58
C ALA A 175 8.39 -11.54 -3.55
N HIS A 176 8.74 -12.05 -4.74
CA HIS A 176 9.71 -13.13 -4.88
C HIS A 176 11.14 -12.62 -4.83
N GLY A 177 12.05 -13.41 -4.27
CA GLY A 177 13.48 -13.12 -4.26
C GLY A 177 13.93 -12.08 -3.25
N VAL A 178 13.04 -11.63 -2.39
CA VAL A 178 13.32 -10.73 -1.27
C VAL A 178 12.80 -11.28 0.05
N GLU A 179 13.37 -10.82 1.15
CA GLU A 179 12.94 -11.13 2.50
C GLU A 179 12.83 -9.85 3.34
N LEU A 180 11.92 -9.86 4.30
CA LEU A 180 11.83 -8.80 5.31
C LEU A 180 13.03 -8.91 6.27
N ALA A 181 13.84 -7.86 6.33
CA ALA A 181 14.90 -7.74 7.33
C ALA A 181 14.33 -7.28 8.68
N GLY A 182 13.43 -6.30 8.65
CA GLY A 182 12.75 -5.77 9.82
C GLY A 182 11.81 -4.63 9.46
N VAL A 183 11.04 -4.20 10.44
CA VAL A 183 10.18 -3.01 10.37
C VAL A 183 10.99 -1.83 10.90
N ILE A 184 10.89 -0.66 10.27
CA ILE A 184 11.60 0.54 10.73
C ILE A 184 11.02 1.04 12.05
N ALA A 185 11.81 1.82 12.81
CA ALA A 185 11.42 2.32 14.13
C ALA A 185 10.12 3.13 14.10
N ASP A 186 9.32 3.02 15.18
CA ASP A 186 7.99 3.66 15.26
C ASP A 186 8.06 5.19 15.14
N GLU A 187 9.14 5.82 15.60
CA GLU A 187 9.36 7.27 15.52
C GLU A 187 9.48 7.80 14.08
N ILE A 188 9.79 6.93 13.15
CA ILE A 188 9.93 7.25 11.71
C ILE A 188 9.01 6.41 10.84
N GLN A 189 8.01 5.76 11.43
CA GLN A 189 7.11 4.83 10.77
C GLN A 189 5.95 5.55 10.08
N LEU A 190 5.52 4.99 8.96
CA LEU A 190 4.21 5.22 8.36
C LEU A 190 3.42 3.91 8.39
N HIS A 191 2.36 3.86 9.17
CA HIS A 191 1.36 2.81 9.07
C HIS A 191 0.43 3.12 7.90
N GLN A 192 0.85 2.73 6.69
CA GLN A 192 0.11 3.04 5.48
C GLN A 192 -1.24 2.31 5.45
N ILE A 193 -2.32 3.08 5.34
CA ILE A 193 -3.68 2.55 5.25
C ILE A 193 -4.02 2.34 3.78
N PHE A 194 -4.61 1.18 3.48
CA PHE A 194 -5.22 0.88 2.19
C PHE A 194 -6.73 0.88 2.31
N SER A 195 -7.37 1.59 1.41
CA SER A 195 -8.80 1.85 1.43
C SER A 195 -9.43 1.51 0.09
N ALA A 196 -10.70 1.15 0.10
CA ALA A 196 -11.51 0.92 -1.10
C ALA A 196 -12.63 1.94 -1.21
N ALA A 197 -13.02 2.26 -2.43
CA ALA A 197 -14.18 3.11 -2.68
C ALA A 197 -14.82 2.82 -4.03
N VAL A 198 -16.11 3.17 -4.16
CA VAL A 198 -16.85 3.12 -5.42
C VAL A 198 -16.51 4.34 -6.28
N VAL A 199 -16.18 4.11 -7.54
CA VAL A 199 -15.89 5.20 -8.50
C VAL A 199 -17.17 5.96 -8.84
N ALA A 200 -17.10 7.29 -8.89
CA ALA A 200 -18.23 8.13 -9.27
C ALA A 200 -18.74 7.78 -10.68
N GLY A 201 -20.06 7.61 -10.80
CA GLY A 201 -20.71 7.25 -12.05
C GLY A 201 -20.69 5.74 -12.37
N SER A 202 -20.14 4.89 -11.50
CA SER A 202 -20.29 3.45 -11.62
C SER A 202 -21.77 3.04 -11.65
N LYS A 203 -22.10 2.12 -12.54
CA LYS A 203 -23.44 1.52 -12.63
C LYS A 203 -23.55 0.21 -11.86
N GLN A 204 -22.46 -0.20 -11.21
CA GLN A 204 -22.34 -1.46 -10.47
C GLN A 204 -22.25 -1.21 -8.94
N ILE A 205 -22.91 -0.16 -8.42
CA ILE A 205 -22.76 0.32 -7.04
C ILE A 205 -23.00 -0.79 -6.01
N GLU A 206 -24.06 -1.60 -6.17
CA GLU A 206 -24.36 -2.65 -5.22
C GLU A 206 -23.35 -3.81 -5.28
N ALA A 207 -22.90 -4.19 -6.46
CA ALA A 207 -21.84 -5.18 -6.62
C ALA A 207 -20.51 -4.69 -6.01
N ALA A 208 -20.17 -3.41 -6.21
CA ALA A 208 -19.00 -2.75 -5.64
C ALA A 208 -19.06 -2.73 -4.11
N LYS A 209 -20.19 -2.33 -3.52
CA LYS A 209 -20.40 -2.37 -2.06
C LYS A 209 -20.26 -3.78 -1.49
N ARG A 210 -20.78 -4.80 -2.18
CA ARG A 210 -20.64 -6.19 -1.78
C ARG A 210 -19.19 -6.65 -1.75
N LEU A 211 -18.38 -6.25 -2.74
CA LEU A 211 -16.93 -6.53 -2.75
C LEU A 211 -16.24 -5.84 -1.56
N ILE A 212 -16.50 -4.54 -1.34
CA ILE A 212 -15.91 -3.79 -0.21
C ILE A 212 -16.30 -4.42 1.13
N ALA A 213 -17.57 -4.77 1.32
CA ALA A 213 -18.04 -5.43 2.53
C ALA A 213 -17.40 -6.81 2.73
N PHE A 214 -17.16 -7.57 1.66
CA PHE A 214 -16.45 -8.84 1.73
C PHE A 214 -14.98 -8.63 2.16
N LEU A 215 -14.29 -7.64 1.58
CA LEU A 215 -12.89 -7.34 1.92
C LEU A 215 -12.69 -6.84 3.36
N THR A 216 -13.73 -6.31 4.00
CA THR A 216 -13.72 -5.89 5.42
C THR A 216 -14.30 -6.94 6.37
N SER A 217 -14.73 -8.09 5.86
CA SER A 217 -15.34 -9.13 6.67
C SER A 217 -14.32 -9.91 7.52
N GLU A 218 -14.78 -10.54 8.59
CA GLU A 218 -13.95 -11.41 9.43
C GLU A 218 -13.35 -12.58 8.62
N SER A 219 -14.08 -13.06 7.60
CA SER A 219 -13.57 -14.11 6.71
C SER A 219 -12.35 -13.68 5.87
N ALA A 220 -12.20 -12.38 5.57
CA ALA A 220 -11.04 -11.82 4.89
C ALA A 220 -9.87 -11.54 5.84
N ALA A 221 -10.15 -11.29 7.12
CA ALA A 221 -9.18 -10.80 8.09
C ALA A 221 -7.94 -11.71 8.22
N GLN A 222 -8.11 -13.04 8.23
CA GLN A 222 -6.98 -13.96 8.33
C GLN A 222 -6.05 -13.89 7.11
N THR A 223 -6.61 -13.78 5.91
CA THR A 223 -5.83 -13.62 4.67
C THR A 223 -5.07 -12.30 4.67
N ILE A 224 -5.69 -11.23 5.14
CA ILE A 224 -5.08 -9.90 5.27
C ILE A 224 -3.90 -9.97 6.25
N ARG A 225 -4.07 -10.58 7.44
CA ARG A 225 -2.97 -10.75 8.43
C ARG A 225 -1.80 -11.54 7.87
N ARG A 226 -2.06 -12.64 7.14
CA ARG A 226 -1.01 -13.43 6.48
C ARG A 226 -0.25 -12.63 5.41
N GLY A 227 -0.90 -11.64 4.80
CA GLY A 227 -0.29 -10.70 3.87
C GLY A 227 0.54 -9.58 4.52
N GLY A 228 0.83 -9.65 5.83
CA GLY A 228 1.62 -8.64 6.54
C GLY A 228 0.86 -7.34 6.83
N MET A 229 -0.46 -7.42 6.95
CA MET A 229 -1.33 -6.28 7.21
C MET A 229 -2.21 -6.50 8.44
N GLU A 230 -2.60 -5.41 9.08
CA GLU A 230 -3.62 -5.40 10.12
C GLU A 230 -4.97 -4.98 9.51
N PRO A 231 -6.01 -5.85 9.56
CA PRO A 231 -7.33 -5.49 9.04
C PRO A 231 -7.97 -4.39 9.88
N LEU A 232 -8.62 -3.42 9.21
CA LEU A 232 -9.36 -2.30 9.82
C LEU A 232 -10.88 -2.46 9.69
N GLY A 233 -11.36 -3.66 9.34
CA GLY A 233 -12.80 -3.97 9.20
C GLY A 233 -13.60 -3.67 10.47
N THR A 234 -14.93 -3.67 10.36
CA THR A 234 -15.96 -3.14 11.28
C THR A 234 -15.96 -3.62 12.75
N GLY A 235 -14.87 -4.21 13.23
CA GLY A 235 -14.66 -4.62 14.63
C GLY A 235 -13.58 -3.85 15.38
N SER A 236 -12.83 -2.98 14.73
CA SER A 236 -11.71 -2.25 15.35
C SER A 236 -12.16 -0.81 15.68
N CYS A 237 -12.79 -0.64 16.84
CA CYS A 237 -12.90 0.69 17.46
C CYS A 237 -11.47 1.14 17.80
N LEU A 238 -10.89 2.07 17.03
CA LEU A 238 -9.69 2.77 17.43
C LEU A 238 -10.01 3.52 18.73
N PRO A 239 -9.18 3.42 19.78
CA PRO A 239 -9.32 4.33 20.90
C PRO A 239 -9.15 5.76 20.38
N ALA A 240 -10.11 6.62 20.71
CA ALA A 240 -10.04 8.03 20.38
C ALA A 240 -8.70 8.61 20.93
N PRO A 241 -8.05 9.55 20.21
CA PRO A 241 -6.87 10.22 20.72
C PRO A 241 -7.21 10.87 22.05
N CYS A 242 -6.42 10.59 23.08
CA CYS A 242 -6.57 11.23 24.39
C CYS A 242 -6.55 12.75 24.20
N PRO A 243 -7.50 13.49 24.77
CA PRO A 243 -7.45 14.95 24.76
C PRO A 243 -6.17 15.37 25.52
N HIS A 244 -5.33 16.17 24.87
CA HIS A 244 -4.26 16.87 25.56
C HIS A 244 -4.89 17.73 26.64
N VAL A 245 -4.72 17.33 27.90
CA VAL A 245 -4.99 18.19 29.04
C VAL A 245 -3.82 19.16 29.09
N GLY A 246 -4.11 20.42 28.70
CA GLY A 246 -3.17 21.51 28.90
C GLY A 246 -3.11 21.85 30.39
N GLU A 247 -1.93 22.00 30.90
CA GLU A 247 -1.54 22.92 31.98
C GLU A 247 -0.33 23.72 31.55
#